data_6cf3a938448b195097490a50419a8165
#
_entry.id   6cf3a938448b195097490a50419a8165
#
_cell.length_a   1.000
_cell.length_b   1.000
_cell.length_c   1.000
_cell.angle_alpha   90.00
_cell.angle_beta   90.00
_cell.angle_gamma   90.00
#
_symmetry.space_group_name_H-M   'P 1'
#
loop_
_entity.id
_entity.type
_entity.pdbx_description
1 polymer ?
#
loop_
_entity_poly.entity_id
_entity_poly.type
_entity_poly.pdbx_seq_one_letter_code
_entity_poly.pdbx_strand_id
1 'polypeptide(L)'
;MLTTRLMPCLLMDRGALVKTVQFKNPTYVGDPVNAVRIFNQKEVDELILIDIAATTERRGIDFDTLEKVTGECFMPICYGGGVASVDEMRRLYALGIEKVSLSSAAVARPSLVSEAAAEFGSQAVVVTIDVKKNLFGKHTVRTHGGRVDTKRMPLELAREMEAAGAGEILLYSIDRDGTWSGFDLKLLKEISQAAGIPVIACGGAGSLQDVRAAVKEGGASAVAIGSMAVFQGKDLGVLIKFPTRAQQDGLFE
;
A
#
# COMPACT_ATOMS: atom_id res chain seq x y z
N MET A 1 -4.04 4.78 -23.54
CA MET A 1 -3.27 3.92 -22.61
C MET A 1 -3.65 4.34 -21.19
N LEU A 2 -3.84 3.39 -20.28
CA LEU A 2 -3.99 3.72 -18.87
C LEU A 2 -2.65 4.26 -18.36
N THR A 3 -2.67 5.46 -17.78
CA THR A 3 -1.46 6.09 -17.22
C THR A 3 -1.03 5.31 -15.98
N THR A 4 0.24 4.94 -15.87
CA THR A 4 0.78 4.31 -14.66
C THR A 4 0.70 5.29 -13.49
N ARG A 5 0.07 4.90 -12.38
CA ARG A 5 -0.05 5.74 -11.19
C ARG A 5 1.21 5.64 -10.33
N LEU A 6 1.68 6.78 -9.86
CA LEU A 6 2.68 6.85 -8.80
C LEU A 6 2.01 7.42 -7.55
N MET A 7 2.10 6.68 -6.43
CA MET A 7 1.34 6.98 -5.22
C MET A 7 2.24 7.07 -3.99
N PRO A 8 2.10 8.09 -3.13
CA PRO A 8 2.71 8.03 -1.80
C PRO A 8 2.01 6.93 -0.97
N CYS A 9 2.81 6.13 -0.26
CA CYS A 9 2.34 5.17 0.74
C CYS A 9 2.77 5.66 2.12
N LEU A 10 1.82 6.18 2.88
CA LEU A 10 2.01 6.69 4.22
C LEU A 10 1.62 5.64 5.25
N LEU A 11 2.44 5.50 6.28
CA LEU A 11 2.16 4.61 7.40
C LEU A 11 1.73 5.44 8.61
N MET A 12 0.67 5.01 9.27
CA MET A 12 0.15 5.65 10.48
C MET A 12 0.31 4.70 11.68
N ASP A 13 0.72 5.25 12.80
CA ASP A 13 0.74 4.60 14.10
C ASP A 13 0.21 5.56 15.16
N ARG A 14 -0.90 5.22 15.81
CA ARG A 14 -1.55 6.01 16.87
C ARG A 14 -1.73 7.49 16.50
N GLY A 15 -2.29 7.73 15.31
CA GLY A 15 -2.59 9.08 14.81
C GLY A 15 -1.40 9.88 14.29
N ALA A 16 -0.19 9.34 14.30
CA ALA A 16 1.00 9.97 13.76
C ALA A 16 1.52 9.25 12.51
N LEU A 17 2.13 9.98 11.58
CA LEU A 17 2.83 9.37 10.47
C LEU A 17 4.19 8.84 10.91
N VAL A 18 4.47 7.62 10.48
CA VAL A 18 5.73 6.94 10.75
C VAL A 18 6.28 6.31 9.45
N LYS A 19 7.55 5.92 9.49
CA LYS A 19 8.18 5.03 8.51
C LYS A 19 8.94 3.94 9.21
N THR A 20 8.94 2.76 8.58
CA THR A 20 9.61 1.56 9.07
C THR A 20 10.77 1.15 8.17
N VAL A 21 11.62 0.28 8.68
CA VAL A 21 12.56 -0.50 7.87
C VAL A 21 12.24 -1.98 8.11
N GLN A 22 11.84 -2.67 7.05
CA GLN A 22 11.44 -4.08 7.12
C GLN A 22 10.31 -4.35 8.16
N PHE A 23 9.33 -3.43 8.22
CA PHE A 23 8.20 -3.43 9.17
C PHE A 23 8.65 -3.34 10.64
N LYS A 24 9.82 -2.78 10.90
CA LYS A 24 10.37 -2.62 12.24
C LYS A 24 10.81 -1.17 12.49
N ASN A 25 11.02 -0.84 13.77
CA ASN A 25 11.59 0.43 14.20
C ASN A 25 10.87 1.64 13.59
N PRO A 26 9.60 1.88 13.93
CA PRO A 26 8.87 3.01 13.38
C PRO A 26 9.56 4.33 13.78
N THR A 27 9.90 5.14 12.78
CA THR A 27 10.47 6.47 12.95
C THR A 27 9.38 7.50 12.66
N TYR A 28 9.19 8.45 13.56
CA TYR A 28 8.23 9.54 13.40
C TYR A 28 8.56 10.41 12.18
N VAL A 29 7.52 10.72 11.42
CA VAL A 29 7.62 11.56 10.20
C VAL A 29 6.89 12.88 10.39
N GLY A 30 5.69 12.86 11.00
CA GLY A 30 4.89 14.05 11.14
C GLY A 30 3.41 13.79 11.41
N ASP A 31 2.63 14.82 11.24
CA ASP A 31 1.18 14.81 11.34
C ASP A 31 0.54 14.42 9.98
N PRO A 32 -0.45 13.50 9.95
CA PRO A 32 -1.05 13.03 8.71
C PRO A 32 -1.81 14.11 7.96
N VAL A 33 -2.50 15.02 8.65
CA VAL A 33 -3.28 16.12 8.04
C VAL A 33 -2.34 17.08 7.31
N ASN A 34 -1.24 17.47 7.95
CA ASN A 34 -0.24 18.35 7.34
C ASN A 34 0.43 17.70 6.13
N ALA A 35 0.73 16.40 6.21
CA ALA A 35 1.31 15.68 5.07
C ALA A 35 0.36 15.63 3.88
N VAL A 36 -0.92 15.36 4.11
CA VAL A 36 -1.96 15.34 3.07
C VAL A 36 -2.09 16.69 2.38
N ARG A 37 -2.09 17.80 3.14
CA ARG A 37 -2.09 19.17 2.56
C ARG A 37 -0.90 19.41 1.62
N ILE A 38 0.29 18.89 1.99
CA ILE A 38 1.47 19.02 1.12
C ILE A 38 1.31 18.15 -0.14
N PHE A 39 0.78 16.93 -0.03
CA PHE A 39 0.55 16.08 -1.20
C PHE A 39 -0.55 16.63 -2.13
N ASN A 40 -1.59 17.30 -1.60
CA ASN A 40 -2.56 18.04 -2.43
C ASN A 40 -1.86 19.07 -3.33
N GLN A 41 -0.92 19.86 -2.76
CA GLN A 41 -0.16 20.87 -3.52
C GLN A 41 0.76 20.24 -4.58
N LYS A 42 1.08 18.96 -4.44
CA LYS A 42 1.93 18.21 -5.39
C LYS A 42 1.12 17.45 -6.45
N GLU A 43 -0.22 17.57 -6.41
CA GLU A 43 -1.14 16.99 -7.40
C GLU A 43 -0.91 15.49 -7.60
N VAL A 44 -0.78 14.73 -6.49
CA VAL A 44 -0.63 13.28 -6.57
C VAL A 44 -1.93 12.61 -7.02
N ASP A 45 -1.82 11.53 -7.81
CA ASP A 45 -2.97 10.87 -8.42
C ASP A 45 -3.83 10.11 -7.38
N GLU A 46 -3.23 9.54 -6.34
CA GLU A 46 -3.87 8.73 -5.31
C GLU A 46 -2.92 8.61 -4.11
N LEU A 47 -3.46 8.49 -2.89
CA LEU A 47 -2.71 8.31 -1.64
C LEU A 47 -3.05 6.96 -1.01
N ILE A 48 -2.05 6.22 -0.56
CA ILE A 48 -2.22 5.04 0.29
C ILE A 48 -1.89 5.41 1.73
N LEU A 49 -2.83 5.18 2.65
CA LEU A 49 -2.67 5.39 4.09
C LEU A 49 -2.92 4.08 4.84
N ILE A 50 -1.90 3.56 5.52
CA ILE A 50 -1.97 2.28 6.23
C ILE A 50 -1.73 2.49 7.73
N ASP A 51 -2.71 2.15 8.56
CA ASP A 51 -2.51 2.04 10.01
C ASP A 51 -1.85 0.69 10.34
N ILE A 52 -0.56 0.75 10.69
CA ILE A 52 0.27 -0.45 10.89
C ILE A 52 0.06 -1.10 12.26
N ALA A 53 -0.54 -0.39 13.22
CA ALA A 53 -0.73 -0.86 14.59
C ALA A 53 -2.15 -1.38 14.85
N ALA A 54 -3.16 -0.92 14.12
CA ALA A 54 -4.57 -1.20 14.37
C ALA A 54 -4.87 -2.71 14.52
N THR A 55 -4.39 -3.54 13.59
CA THR A 55 -4.59 -5.00 13.63
C THR A 55 -3.79 -5.66 14.75
N THR A 56 -2.53 -5.27 14.94
CA THR A 56 -1.65 -5.91 15.93
C THR A 56 -2.01 -5.56 17.37
N GLU A 57 -2.57 -4.38 17.60
CA GLU A 57 -3.04 -3.89 18.91
C GLU A 57 -4.53 -4.17 19.13
N ARG A 58 -5.25 -4.67 18.12
CA ARG A 58 -6.70 -4.95 18.17
C ARG A 58 -7.53 -3.72 18.57
N ARG A 59 -7.11 -2.52 18.22
CA ARG A 59 -7.80 -1.27 18.60
C ARG A 59 -8.83 -0.80 17.58
N GLY A 60 -8.92 -1.50 16.43
CA GLY A 60 -9.82 -1.09 15.36
C GLY A 60 -9.34 0.13 14.59
N ILE A 61 -10.23 0.72 13.81
CA ILE A 61 -9.98 1.87 12.93
C ILE A 61 -10.10 3.16 13.73
N ASP A 62 -9.13 4.06 13.55
CA ASP A 62 -9.16 5.42 14.12
C ASP A 62 -9.95 6.37 13.20
N PHE A 63 -11.28 6.30 13.33
CA PHE A 63 -12.18 7.12 12.53
C PHE A 63 -12.03 8.62 12.78
N ASP A 64 -11.68 9.03 13.99
CA ASP A 64 -11.53 10.45 14.36
C ASP A 64 -10.33 11.09 13.63
N THR A 65 -9.23 10.36 13.52
CA THR A 65 -8.07 10.80 12.73
C THR A 65 -8.39 10.77 11.23
N LEU A 66 -9.10 9.75 10.76
CA LEU A 66 -9.47 9.65 9.34
C LEU A 66 -10.41 10.77 8.91
N GLU A 67 -11.39 11.15 9.73
CA GLU A 67 -12.29 12.27 9.43
C GLU A 67 -11.51 13.59 9.21
N LYS A 68 -10.50 13.84 10.03
CA LYS A 68 -9.62 15.02 9.87
C LYS A 68 -8.79 14.94 8.58
N VAL A 69 -8.27 13.74 8.26
CA VAL A 69 -7.48 13.50 7.06
C VAL A 69 -8.32 13.66 5.80
N THR A 70 -9.49 13.03 5.73
CA THR A 70 -10.39 13.11 4.56
C THR A 70 -10.96 14.50 4.37
N GLY A 71 -11.22 15.24 5.45
CA GLY A 71 -11.68 16.63 5.38
C GLY A 71 -10.68 17.60 4.73
N GLU A 72 -9.41 17.22 4.67
CA GLU A 72 -8.35 18.01 4.04
C GLU A 72 -7.79 17.39 2.75
N CYS A 73 -8.22 16.19 2.39
CA CYS A 73 -7.70 15.44 1.23
C CYS A 73 -8.58 15.65 0.01
N PHE A 74 -7.98 16.10 -1.09
CA PHE A 74 -8.67 16.31 -2.39
C PHE A 74 -8.31 15.23 -3.41
N MET A 75 -7.38 14.34 -3.07
CA MET A 75 -7.01 13.20 -3.90
C MET A 75 -7.68 11.92 -3.37
N PRO A 76 -7.91 10.91 -4.23
CA PRO A 76 -8.38 9.60 -3.81
C PRO A 76 -7.51 8.98 -2.71
N ILE A 77 -8.13 8.43 -1.66
CA ILE A 77 -7.42 7.72 -0.58
C ILE A 77 -7.77 6.23 -0.63
N CYS A 78 -6.71 5.40 -0.63
CA CYS A 78 -6.80 3.98 -0.30
C CYS A 78 -6.39 3.80 1.17
N TYR A 79 -7.32 3.39 2.04
CA TYR A 79 -7.04 3.16 3.45
C TYR A 79 -6.90 1.67 3.77
N GLY A 80 -5.91 1.30 4.60
CA GLY A 80 -5.73 -0.04 5.15
C GLY A 80 -5.35 -0.01 6.63
N GLY A 81 -5.59 -1.14 7.30
CA GLY A 81 -5.28 -1.31 8.72
C GLY A 81 -6.52 -1.40 9.61
N GLY A 82 -6.63 -2.52 10.33
CA GLY A 82 -7.72 -2.76 11.27
C GLY A 82 -9.06 -3.15 10.66
N VAL A 83 -9.23 -3.07 9.35
CA VAL A 83 -10.51 -3.37 8.67
C VAL A 83 -10.79 -4.87 8.71
N ALA A 84 -11.94 -5.27 9.26
CA ALA A 84 -12.33 -6.66 9.46
C ALA A 84 -13.79 -6.98 9.08
N SER A 85 -14.59 -5.97 8.70
CA SER A 85 -16.00 -6.15 8.35
C SER A 85 -16.45 -5.21 7.23
N VAL A 86 -17.54 -5.59 6.55
CA VAL A 86 -18.20 -4.76 5.53
C VAL A 86 -18.79 -3.49 6.16
N ASP A 87 -19.29 -3.56 7.39
CA ASP A 87 -19.80 -2.37 8.11
C ASP A 87 -18.72 -1.32 8.36
N GLU A 88 -17.50 -1.74 8.72
CA GLU A 88 -16.36 -0.82 8.83
C GLU A 88 -16.01 -0.21 7.48
N MET A 89 -16.03 -0.99 6.40
CA MET A 89 -15.80 -0.49 5.04
C MET A 89 -16.86 0.53 4.64
N ARG A 90 -18.14 0.29 4.94
CA ARG A 90 -19.23 1.24 4.67
C ARG A 90 -19.00 2.58 5.38
N ARG A 91 -18.54 2.54 6.63
CA ARG A 91 -18.19 3.75 7.38
C ARG A 91 -16.99 4.48 6.77
N LEU A 92 -15.98 3.76 6.31
CA LEU A 92 -14.82 4.35 5.63
C LEU A 92 -15.23 5.06 4.33
N TYR A 93 -16.06 4.42 3.49
CA TYR A 93 -16.57 5.04 2.27
C TYR A 93 -17.45 6.26 2.55
N ALA A 94 -18.25 6.22 3.62
CA ALA A 94 -19.05 7.37 4.04
C ALA A 94 -18.20 8.58 4.50
N LEU A 95 -16.96 8.36 4.95
CA LEU A 95 -15.99 9.41 5.26
C LEU A 95 -15.25 9.95 4.01
N GLY A 96 -15.48 9.40 2.82
CA GLY A 96 -14.78 9.81 1.60
C GLY A 96 -13.52 9.03 1.27
N ILE A 97 -13.27 7.90 1.94
CA ILE A 97 -12.26 6.92 1.47
C ILE A 97 -12.78 6.29 0.17
N GLU A 98 -11.96 6.20 -0.87
CA GLU A 98 -12.39 5.64 -2.16
C GLU A 98 -12.05 4.16 -2.33
N LYS A 99 -10.97 3.70 -1.69
CA LYS A 99 -10.57 2.30 -1.71
C LYS A 99 -10.22 1.82 -0.31
N VAL A 100 -10.54 0.57 -0.04
CA VAL A 100 -10.17 -0.09 1.22
C VAL A 100 -9.21 -1.24 0.92
N SER A 101 -8.07 -1.23 1.61
CA SER A 101 -7.07 -2.29 1.52
C SER A 101 -7.20 -3.28 2.66
N LEU A 102 -7.41 -4.54 2.31
CA LEU A 102 -7.50 -5.68 3.22
C LEU A 102 -6.21 -6.50 3.15
N SER A 103 -5.60 -6.83 4.30
CA SER A 103 -4.45 -7.75 4.38
C SER A 103 -4.78 -8.95 5.25
N SER A 104 -4.54 -8.88 6.56
CA SER A 104 -4.75 -10.00 7.49
C SER A 104 -6.19 -10.53 7.49
N ALA A 105 -7.18 -9.66 7.36
CA ALA A 105 -8.59 -10.04 7.31
C ALA A 105 -8.94 -10.82 6.04
N ALA A 106 -8.40 -10.43 4.88
CA ALA A 106 -8.60 -11.14 3.63
C ALA A 106 -8.00 -12.56 3.67
N VAL A 107 -6.82 -12.70 4.26
CA VAL A 107 -6.19 -14.03 4.45
C VAL A 107 -6.96 -14.92 5.40
N ALA A 108 -7.50 -14.36 6.49
CA ALA A 108 -8.27 -15.09 7.50
C ALA A 108 -9.69 -15.45 7.01
N ARG A 109 -10.31 -14.56 6.23
CA ARG A 109 -11.69 -14.70 5.72
C ARG A 109 -11.78 -14.18 4.27
N PRO A 110 -11.45 -15.00 3.28
CA PRO A 110 -11.52 -14.60 1.86
C PRO A 110 -12.92 -14.12 1.42
N SER A 111 -13.99 -14.65 2.04
CA SER A 111 -15.36 -14.21 1.76
C SER A 111 -15.59 -12.72 2.04
N LEU A 112 -14.80 -12.08 2.93
CA LEU A 112 -14.88 -10.65 3.16
C LEU A 112 -14.59 -9.84 1.88
N VAL A 113 -13.67 -10.32 1.06
CA VAL A 113 -13.35 -9.69 -0.23
C VAL A 113 -14.54 -9.79 -1.17
N SER A 114 -15.19 -10.97 -1.24
CA SER A 114 -16.37 -11.18 -2.09
C SER A 114 -17.58 -10.37 -1.62
N GLU A 115 -17.82 -10.31 -0.32
CA GLU A 115 -18.88 -9.51 0.29
C GLU A 115 -18.67 -8.01 -0.02
N ALA A 116 -17.44 -7.53 0.15
CA ALA A 116 -17.09 -6.14 -0.15
C ALA A 116 -17.20 -5.81 -1.63
N ALA A 117 -16.71 -6.69 -2.51
CA ALA A 117 -16.79 -6.50 -3.96
C ALA A 117 -18.23 -6.51 -4.46
N ALA A 118 -19.09 -7.35 -3.88
CA ALA A 118 -20.52 -7.40 -4.22
C ALA A 118 -21.26 -6.12 -3.80
N GLU A 119 -20.90 -5.50 -2.68
CA GLU A 119 -21.58 -4.31 -2.18
C GLU A 119 -21.03 -3.00 -2.77
N PHE A 120 -19.71 -2.87 -2.90
CA PHE A 120 -19.06 -1.60 -3.27
C PHE A 120 -18.43 -1.62 -4.66
N GLY A 121 -18.40 -2.76 -5.31
CA GLY A 121 -17.69 -2.98 -6.57
C GLY A 121 -16.22 -3.36 -6.35
N SER A 122 -15.68 -4.19 -7.25
CA SER A 122 -14.28 -4.66 -7.17
C SER A 122 -13.27 -3.50 -7.11
N GLN A 123 -13.50 -2.42 -7.87
CA GLN A 123 -12.61 -1.26 -7.93
C GLN A 123 -12.39 -0.56 -6.57
N ALA A 124 -13.30 -0.77 -5.61
CA ALA A 124 -13.19 -0.21 -4.26
C ALA A 124 -12.37 -1.11 -3.31
N VAL A 125 -12.04 -2.35 -3.71
CA VAL A 125 -11.40 -3.34 -2.87
C VAL A 125 -9.97 -3.62 -3.34
N VAL A 126 -9.00 -3.29 -2.49
CA VAL A 126 -7.58 -3.62 -2.68
C VAL A 126 -7.21 -4.74 -1.72
N VAL A 127 -6.43 -5.72 -2.16
CA VAL A 127 -5.84 -6.69 -1.24
C VAL A 127 -4.34 -6.47 -1.12
N THR A 128 -3.89 -6.17 0.11
CA THR A 128 -2.45 -6.08 0.40
C THR A 128 -1.89 -7.46 0.69
N ILE A 129 -0.88 -7.85 -0.08
CA ILE A 129 -0.12 -9.08 0.10
C ILE A 129 1.27 -8.71 0.63
N ASP A 130 1.44 -8.83 1.95
CA ASP A 130 2.72 -8.63 2.61
C ASP A 130 3.60 -9.86 2.41
N VAL A 131 4.76 -9.70 1.80
CA VAL A 131 5.63 -10.81 1.42
C VAL A 131 7.00 -10.69 2.09
N LYS A 132 7.48 -11.81 2.62
CA LYS A 132 8.83 -11.92 3.18
C LYS A 132 9.47 -13.25 2.78
N LYS A 133 10.79 -13.24 2.55
CA LYS A 133 11.56 -14.47 2.38
C LYS A 133 11.67 -15.22 3.71
N ASN A 134 11.43 -16.53 3.65
CA ASN A 134 11.69 -17.42 4.77
C ASN A 134 13.20 -17.78 4.85
N LEU A 135 13.59 -18.60 5.82
CA LEU A 135 14.98 -19.04 6.02
C LEU A 135 15.56 -19.79 4.80
N PHE A 136 14.72 -20.36 3.94
CA PHE A 136 15.12 -21.06 2.72
C PHE A 136 15.09 -20.18 1.47
N GLY A 137 14.90 -18.86 1.64
CA GLY A 137 14.85 -17.89 0.55
C GLY A 137 13.55 -17.90 -0.26
N LYS A 138 12.52 -18.67 0.13
CA LYS A 138 11.22 -18.70 -0.53
C LYS A 138 10.35 -17.56 -0.01
N HIS A 139 9.64 -16.89 -0.91
CA HIS A 139 8.65 -15.89 -0.54
C HIS A 139 7.43 -16.55 0.10
N THR A 140 7.01 -16.05 1.26
CA THR A 140 5.79 -16.44 1.95
C THR A 140 4.99 -15.22 2.35
N VAL A 141 3.66 -15.37 2.34
CA VAL A 141 2.73 -14.32 2.78
C VAL A 141 2.82 -14.15 4.29
N ARG A 142 2.85 -12.90 4.73
CA ARG A 142 2.83 -12.51 6.13
C ARG A 142 1.54 -11.78 6.48
N THR A 143 1.14 -11.89 7.74
CA THR A 143 0.01 -11.15 8.31
C THR A 143 0.42 -10.50 9.63
N HIS A 144 -0.49 -9.69 10.22
CA HIS A 144 -0.27 -9.01 11.49
C HIS A 144 1.02 -8.18 11.52
N GLY A 145 1.20 -7.31 10.51
CA GLY A 145 2.40 -6.47 10.41
C GLY A 145 3.69 -7.28 10.21
N GLY A 146 3.62 -8.35 9.44
CA GLY A 146 4.77 -9.21 9.11
C GLY A 146 5.14 -10.23 10.20
N ARG A 147 4.42 -10.29 11.32
CA ARG A 147 4.74 -11.13 12.49
C ARG A 147 4.37 -12.60 12.31
N VAL A 148 3.30 -12.89 11.57
CA VAL A 148 2.79 -14.25 11.37
C VAL A 148 3.14 -14.75 9.98
N ASP A 149 3.86 -15.86 9.89
CA ASP A 149 4.12 -16.57 8.63
C ASP A 149 2.94 -17.50 8.33
N THR A 150 2.20 -17.20 7.28
CA THR A 150 1.06 -18.03 6.86
C THR A 150 1.49 -19.29 6.12
N LYS A 151 2.76 -19.36 5.70
CA LYS A 151 3.34 -20.40 4.82
C LYS A 151 2.68 -20.48 3.44
N ARG A 152 1.77 -19.57 3.12
CA ARG A 152 1.11 -19.47 1.82
C ARG A 152 2.03 -18.82 0.80
N MET A 153 1.93 -19.23 -0.45
CA MET A 153 2.66 -18.64 -1.55
C MET A 153 1.95 -17.36 -2.03
N PRO A 154 2.70 -16.27 -2.32
CA PRO A 154 2.09 -15.01 -2.78
C PRO A 154 1.25 -15.17 -4.04
N LEU A 155 1.69 -15.97 -5.00
CA LEU A 155 0.97 -16.21 -6.26
C LEU A 155 -0.38 -16.91 -6.04
N GLU A 156 -0.42 -17.90 -5.16
CA GLU A 156 -1.66 -18.61 -4.82
C GLU A 156 -2.68 -17.67 -4.18
N LEU A 157 -2.21 -16.83 -3.24
CA LEU A 157 -3.07 -15.85 -2.59
C LEU A 157 -3.55 -14.78 -3.58
N ALA A 158 -2.68 -14.31 -4.49
CA ALA A 158 -3.06 -13.31 -5.49
C ALA A 158 -4.24 -13.80 -6.36
N ARG A 159 -4.15 -15.03 -6.86
CA ARG A 159 -5.21 -15.66 -7.67
C ARG A 159 -6.52 -15.87 -6.88
N GLU A 160 -6.40 -16.28 -5.62
CA GLU A 160 -7.57 -16.46 -4.75
C GLU A 160 -8.28 -15.13 -4.50
N MET A 161 -7.54 -14.07 -4.22
CA MET A 161 -8.11 -12.75 -3.96
C MET A 161 -8.71 -12.12 -5.22
N GLU A 162 -8.11 -12.31 -6.37
CA GLU A 162 -8.69 -11.95 -7.67
C GLU A 162 -10.01 -12.71 -7.91
N ALA A 163 -10.02 -14.02 -7.72
CA ALA A 163 -11.22 -14.84 -7.85
C ALA A 163 -12.31 -14.45 -6.82
N ALA A 164 -11.92 -13.97 -5.65
CA ALA A 164 -12.83 -13.44 -4.64
C ALA A 164 -13.40 -12.06 -4.99
N GLY A 165 -12.89 -11.37 -6.03
CA GLY A 165 -13.41 -10.10 -6.49
C GLY A 165 -12.58 -8.88 -6.10
N ALA A 166 -11.33 -9.04 -5.64
CA ALA A 166 -10.42 -7.92 -5.47
C ALA A 166 -10.22 -7.17 -6.80
N GLY A 167 -10.21 -5.84 -6.76
CA GLY A 167 -9.98 -5.00 -7.93
C GLY A 167 -8.51 -4.67 -8.17
N GLU A 168 -7.69 -4.66 -7.11
CA GLU A 168 -6.26 -4.40 -7.19
C GLU A 168 -5.49 -5.22 -6.14
N ILE A 169 -4.24 -5.53 -6.41
CA ILE A 169 -3.30 -6.14 -5.46
C ILE A 169 -2.21 -5.12 -5.10
N LEU A 170 -2.05 -4.80 -3.81
CA LEU A 170 -0.89 -4.09 -3.29
C LEU A 170 0.15 -5.12 -2.85
N LEU A 171 1.17 -5.35 -3.67
CA LEU A 171 2.25 -6.28 -3.37
C LEU A 171 3.35 -5.58 -2.56
N TYR A 172 3.43 -5.88 -1.27
CA TYR A 172 4.34 -5.22 -0.36
C TYR A 172 5.52 -6.15 0.04
N SER A 173 6.71 -5.82 -0.43
CA SER A 173 7.92 -6.54 -0.07
C SER A 173 8.48 -6.06 1.27
N ILE A 174 8.30 -6.85 2.34
CA ILE A 174 8.79 -6.53 3.69
C ILE A 174 10.33 -6.43 3.70
N ASP A 175 11.03 -7.34 3.02
CA ASP A 175 12.48 -7.35 2.98
C ASP A 175 13.09 -6.11 2.32
N ARG A 176 12.30 -5.42 1.48
CA ARG A 176 12.70 -4.21 0.77
C ARG A 176 12.19 -2.92 1.42
N ASP A 177 11.19 -3.02 2.31
CA ASP A 177 10.61 -1.85 2.98
C ASP A 177 11.67 -0.99 3.66
N GLY A 178 11.70 0.31 3.32
CA GLY A 178 12.60 1.31 3.88
C GLY A 178 14.09 1.15 3.55
N THR A 179 14.49 0.17 2.72
CA THR A 179 15.90 -0.13 2.42
C THR A 179 16.51 0.71 1.31
N TRP A 180 15.71 1.39 0.48
CA TRP A 180 16.18 2.17 -0.69
C TRP A 180 16.96 1.32 -1.73
N SER A 181 16.71 0.01 -1.80
CA SER A 181 17.49 -0.93 -2.60
C SER A 181 16.77 -1.44 -3.85
N GLY A 182 15.71 -0.75 -4.26
CA GLY A 182 14.84 -1.16 -5.37
C GLY A 182 13.83 -2.22 -4.98
N PHE A 183 12.84 -2.42 -5.85
CA PHE A 183 11.77 -3.41 -5.67
C PHE A 183 12.28 -4.84 -5.86
N ASP A 184 11.55 -5.84 -5.35
CA ASP A 184 11.78 -7.25 -5.71
C ASP A 184 11.16 -7.53 -7.10
N LEU A 185 11.90 -7.17 -8.16
CA LEU A 185 11.42 -7.24 -9.54
C LEU A 185 11.04 -8.66 -9.96
N LYS A 186 11.72 -9.69 -9.42
CA LYS A 186 11.42 -11.10 -9.74
C LYS A 186 10.04 -11.48 -9.19
N LEU A 187 9.78 -11.21 -7.93
CA LEU A 187 8.48 -11.45 -7.30
C LEU A 187 7.38 -10.63 -7.99
N LEU A 188 7.66 -9.34 -8.22
CA LEU A 188 6.70 -8.44 -8.87
C LEU A 188 6.30 -8.96 -10.26
N LYS A 189 7.27 -9.34 -11.08
CA LYS A 189 7.03 -9.89 -12.43
C LYS A 189 6.20 -11.17 -12.38
N GLU A 190 6.53 -12.08 -11.45
CA GLU A 190 5.78 -13.33 -11.26
C GLU A 190 4.29 -13.07 -10.98
N ILE A 191 4.00 -12.14 -10.06
CA ILE A 191 2.63 -11.82 -9.68
C ILE A 191 1.91 -11.03 -10.79
N SER A 192 2.57 -10.00 -11.36
CA SER A 192 1.97 -9.15 -12.40
C SER A 192 1.64 -9.90 -13.69
N GLN A 193 2.41 -10.94 -14.03
CA GLN A 193 2.12 -11.78 -15.21
C GLN A 193 0.98 -12.78 -14.98
N ALA A 194 0.72 -13.12 -13.73
CA ALA A 194 -0.26 -14.15 -13.37
C ALA A 194 -1.62 -13.58 -12.95
N ALA A 195 -1.65 -12.32 -12.47
CA ALA A 195 -2.87 -11.64 -12.08
C ALA A 195 -3.52 -10.96 -13.30
N GLY A 196 -4.84 -11.12 -13.43
CA GLY A 196 -5.66 -10.40 -14.41
C GLY A 196 -6.08 -9.00 -13.95
N ILE A 197 -5.78 -8.64 -12.70
CA ILE A 197 -6.08 -7.33 -12.08
C ILE A 197 -4.79 -6.52 -11.85
N PRO A 198 -4.88 -5.17 -11.73
CA PRO A 198 -3.74 -4.32 -11.49
C PRO A 198 -2.93 -4.70 -10.26
N VAL A 199 -1.60 -4.70 -10.39
CA VAL A 199 -0.66 -4.93 -9.30
C VAL A 199 0.10 -3.65 -8.99
N ILE A 200 0.03 -3.22 -7.74
CA ILE A 200 0.72 -2.05 -7.20
C ILE A 200 1.99 -2.53 -6.51
N ALA A 201 3.15 -2.09 -6.97
CA ALA A 201 4.43 -2.42 -6.35
C ALA A 201 4.68 -1.55 -5.11
N CYS A 202 5.01 -2.15 -3.96
CA CYS A 202 5.36 -1.44 -2.73
C CYS A 202 6.56 -2.06 -2.01
N GLY A 203 7.39 -1.20 -1.39
CA GLY A 203 8.59 -1.60 -0.64
C GLY A 203 9.86 -1.64 -1.50
N GLY A 204 10.78 -0.70 -1.22
CA GLY A 204 12.12 -0.69 -1.79
C GLY A 204 12.50 0.53 -2.63
N ALA A 205 11.56 1.35 -3.10
CA ALA A 205 11.87 2.51 -3.92
C ALA A 205 12.93 3.41 -3.29
N GLY A 206 14.01 3.64 -4.02
CA GLY A 206 15.10 4.54 -3.62
C GLY A 206 15.38 5.63 -4.67
N SER A 207 14.92 5.42 -5.90
CA SER A 207 15.13 6.32 -7.03
C SER A 207 13.98 6.24 -8.05
N LEU A 208 13.91 7.21 -8.95
CA LEU A 208 12.99 7.18 -10.09
C LEU A 208 13.30 6.03 -11.05
N GLN A 209 14.56 5.59 -11.11
CA GLN A 209 14.95 4.42 -11.91
C GLN A 209 14.33 3.15 -11.34
N ASP A 210 14.26 3.00 -10.02
CA ASP A 210 13.58 1.86 -9.39
C ASP A 210 12.09 1.85 -9.73
N VAL A 211 11.45 3.03 -9.74
CA VAL A 211 10.05 3.19 -10.17
C VAL A 211 9.87 2.74 -11.61
N ARG A 212 10.75 3.19 -12.51
CA ARG A 212 10.74 2.77 -13.93
C ARG A 212 10.92 1.25 -14.06
N ALA A 213 11.87 0.67 -13.34
CA ALA A 213 12.13 -0.77 -13.37
C ALA A 213 10.92 -1.58 -12.87
N ALA A 214 10.22 -1.12 -11.82
CA ALA A 214 9.01 -1.78 -11.34
C ALA A 214 7.94 -1.89 -12.43
N VAL A 215 7.78 -0.86 -13.27
CA VAL A 215 6.81 -0.84 -14.36
C VAL A 215 7.32 -1.62 -15.58
N LYS A 216 8.51 -1.28 -16.10
CA LYS A 216 9.00 -1.81 -17.38
C LYS A 216 9.48 -3.27 -17.27
N GLU A 217 10.10 -3.64 -16.17
CA GLU A 217 10.65 -4.99 -15.95
C GLU A 217 9.77 -5.85 -15.03
N GLY A 218 9.19 -5.22 -14.00
CA GLY A 218 8.32 -5.89 -13.04
C GLY A 218 6.87 -6.03 -13.48
N GLY A 219 6.42 -5.24 -14.48
CA GLY A 219 5.04 -5.28 -14.99
C GLY A 219 4.02 -4.66 -14.04
N ALA A 220 4.44 -3.81 -13.09
CA ALA A 220 3.52 -3.12 -12.20
C ALA A 220 2.60 -2.17 -12.97
N SER A 221 1.32 -2.17 -12.60
CA SER A 221 0.32 -1.23 -13.12
C SER A 221 0.34 0.11 -12.38
N ALA A 222 0.87 0.11 -11.16
CA ALA A 222 1.09 1.28 -10.33
C ALA A 222 2.25 1.06 -9.35
N VAL A 223 2.80 2.15 -8.82
CA VAL A 223 3.95 2.09 -7.90
C VAL A 223 3.65 2.94 -6.66
N ALA A 224 3.81 2.33 -5.49
CA ALA A 224 3.68 3.00 -4.19
C ALA A 224 5.08 3.30 -3.61
N ILE A 225 5.34 4.57 -3.30
CA ILE A 225 6.61 5.04 -2.74
C ILE A 225 6.42 5.49 -1.29
N GLY A 226 7.20 4.93 -0.39
CA GLY A 226 7.15 5.25 1.04
C GLY A 226 8.22 6.24 1.45
N SER A 227 9.37 5.75 1.93
CA SER A 227 10.48 6.56 2.45
C SER A 227 10.96 7.61 1.43
N MET A 228 10.96 7.29 0.15
CA MET A 228 11.32 8.20 -0.93
C MET A 228 10.43 9.44 -1.01
N ALA A 229 9.16 9.35 -0.57
CA ALA A 229 8.20 10.45 -0.58
C ALA A 229 8.29 11.37 0.65
N VAL A 230 8.86 10.89 1.77
CA VAL A 230 8.85 11.63 3.05
C VAL A 230 10.22 11.95 3.61
N PHE A 231 11.30 11.37 3.07
CA PHE A 231 12.65 11.67 3.49
C PHE A 231 13.48 12.28 2.36
N GLN A 232 14.40 13.19 2.72
CA GLN A 232 15.33 13.79 1.76
C GLN A 232 16.30 12.75 1.18
N GLY A 233 16.68 11.77 1.99
CA GLY A 233 17.61 10.71 1.63
C GLY A 233 17.72 9.66 2.74
N LYS A 234 18.77 8.85 2.69
CA LYS A 234 19.02 7.78 3.68
C LYS A 234 19.31 8.29 5.09
N ASP A 235 19.68 9.55 5.24
CA ASP A 235 19.91 10.20 6.54
C ASP A 235 18.61 10.53 7.29
N LEU A 236 17.46 10.19 6.69
CA LEU A 236 16.13 10.29 7.28
C LEU A 236 15.71 11.72 7.69
N GLY A 237 16.31 12.77 7.11
CA GLY A 237 15.79 14.13 7.23
C GLY A 237 14.39 14.21 6.61
N VAL A 238 13.38 14.57 7.40
CA VAL A 238 11.99 14.63 6.93
C VAL A 238 11.83 15.76 5.92
N LEU A 239 11.44 15.41 4.71
CA LEU A 239 11.10 16.33 3.63
C LEU A 239 10.10 15.67 2.69
N ILE A 240 8.85 16.08 2.77
CA ILE A 240 7.82 15.58 1.87
C ILE A 240 8.10 16.08 0.45
N LYS A 241 8.36 15.14 -0.44
CA LYS A 241 8.65 15.41 -1.86
C LYS A 241 7.94 14.39 -2.75
N PHE A 242 7.59 14.83 -3.94
CA PHE A 242 6.97 13.98 -4.93
C PHE A 242 7.44 14.40 -6.32
N PRO A 243 7.67 13.48 -7.27
CA PRO A 243 8.06 13.82 -8.63
C PRO A 243 7.03 14.71 -9.30
N THR A 244 7.48 15.72 -10.04
CA THR A 244 6.61 16.56 -10.85
C THR A 244 5.95 15.75 -11.96
N ARG A 245 4.82 16.22 -12.51
CA ARG A 245 4.14 15.55 -13.61
C ARG A 245 5.07 15.28 -14.79
N ALA A 246 5.88 16.26 -15.20
CA ALA A 246 6.86 16.09 -16.26
C ALA A 246 7.91 14.99 -15.97
N GLN A 247 8.32 14.84 -14.70
CA GLN A 247 9.22 13.76 -14.30
C GLN A 247 8.51 12.39 -14.35
N GLN A 248 7.21 12.33 -13.99
CA GLN A 248 6.43 11.11 -14.06
C GLN A 248 6.17 10.67 -15.51
N ASP A 249 5.79 11.61 -16.39
CA ASP A 249 5.54 11.32 -17.81
C ASP A 249 6.79 10.75 -18.48
N GLY A 250 7.97 11.35 -18.25
CA GLY A 250 9.24 10.83 -18.77
C GLY A 250 9.71 9.50 -18.16
N LEU A 251 9.13 9.03 -17.04
CA LEU A 251 9.45 7.72 -16.47
C LEU A 251 8.80 6.56 -17.22
N PHE A 252 7.62 6.78 -17.78
CA PHE A 252 6.77 5.71 -18.30
C PHE A 252 6.76 5.64 -19.83
N GLU A 253 7.31 6.64 -20.49
CA GLU A 253 7.66 6.59 -21.91
C GLU A 253 8.82 5.61 -22.15
#